data_d78054c0288282bdd2eb92a4d6af34b0
#
_entry.id   d78054c0288282bdd2eb92a4d6af34b0
#
_cell.length_a   1.000
_cell.length_b   1.000
_cell.length_c   1.000
_cell.angle_alpha   90.00
_cell.angle_beta   90.00
_cell.angle_gamma   90.00
#
_symmetry.space_group_name_H-M   'P 1'
#
loop_
_entity.id
_entity.type
_entity.pdbx_description
1 polymer ?
#
loop_
_entity_poly.entity_id
_entity_poly.type
_entity_poly.pdbx_seq_one_letter_code
_entity_poly.pdbx_strand_id
1 'polypeptide(L)'
;MGRAFEYRKARIMARNSKNSKAFSKFSKEITMCAKASGADPDNNSRLRVLIASAKSAGMPKDTIDRAIKKATDKDTSDYKEVTFEGYGPFGIAIVVETATDNNTRTVANVRSYFTKFGGSLGTSGCLSFLFTRKAVFTVKAKDGIDMDELELELIDFGVDELYKDDEDNTITAYGEPDCYAQMQQYFEENGFEIVSAEFTRIPNDTKEVTAEQRETLDKLLDKFDEDDDVTNVYHNIKEDEE
;
A
#
# COMPACT_ATOMS: atom_id res chain seq x y z
N MET A 1 -12.61 33.01 18.86
CA MET A 1 -12.95 31.97 17.88
C MET A 1 -13.51 30.79 18.64
N GLY A 2 -14.63 30.22 18.18
CA GLY A 2 -15.37 29.24 19.00
C GLY A 2 -14.75 27.83 18.98
N ARG A 3 -14.97 27.05 20.05
CA ARG A 3 -14.51 25.64 20.21
C ARG A 3 -14.80 24.75 18.99
N ALA A 4 -15.90 25.00 18.27
CA ALA A 4 -16.29 24.27 17.06
C ALA A 4 -15.33 24.52 15.89
N PHE A 5 -14.72 25.71 15.79
CA PHE A 5 -13.74 26.04 14.77
C PHE A 5 -12.40 25.34 15.02
N GLU A 6 -11.93 25.32 16.27
CA GLU A 6 -10.71 24.63 16.66
C GLU A 6 -10.80 23.11 16.41
N TYR A 7 -11.94 22.51 16.74
CA TYR A 7 -12.19 21.09 16.49
C TYR A 7 -12.22 20.76 14.99
N ARG A 8 -12.89 21.61 14.18
CA ARG A 8 -12.89 21.47 12.72
C ARG A 8 -11.49 21.64 12.13
N LYS A 9 -10.74 22.62 12.60
CA LYS A 9 -9.38 22.88 12.14
C LYS A 9 -8.45 21.69 12.40
N ALA A 10 -8.48 21.11 13.60
CA ALA A 10 -7.71 19.93 13.94
C ALA A 10 -8.06 18.73 13.03
N ARG A 11 -9.35 18.50 12.78
CA ARG A 11 -9.83 17.42 11.90
C ARG A 11 -9.43 17.63 10.43
N ILE A 12 -9.51 18.87 9.93
CA ILE A 12 -9.06 19.24 8.58
C ILE A 12 -7.55 19.05 8.45
N MET A 13 -6.76 19.46 9.46
CA MET A 13 -5.31 19.29 9.46
C MET A 13 -4.91 17.81 9.49
N ALA A 14 -5.56 16.98 10.32
CA ALA A 14 -5.31 15.54 10.36
C ALA A 14 -5.64 14.85 9.02
N ARG A 15 -6.78 15.20 8.40
CA ARG A 15 -7.16 14.71 7.06
C ARG A 15 -6.16 15.15 5.99
N ASN A 16 -5.75 16.41 6.00
CA ASN A 16 -4.80 16.94 5.02
C ASN A 16 -3.40 16.30 5.18
N SER A 17 -2.98 16.01 6.41
CA SER A 17 -1.72 15.31 6.67
C SER A 17 -1.76 13.89 6.11
N LYS A 18 -2.82 13.13 6.36
CA LYS A 18 -3.00 11.77 5.81
C LYS A 18 -3.01 11.79 4.27
N ASN A 19 -3.75 12.72 3.66
CA ASN A 19 -3.81 12.86 2.20
C ASN A 19 -2.45 13.27 1.61
N SER A 20 -1.72 14.17 2.27
CA SER A 20 -0.40 14.61 1.79
C SER A 20 0.60 13.45 1.75
N LYS A 21 0.60 12.58 2.78
CA LYS A 21 1.45 11.38 2.83
C LYS A 21 1.07 10.39 1.74
N ALA A 22 -0.23 10.09 1.58
CA ALA A 22 -0.72 9.22 0.52
C ALA A 22 -0.30 9.74 -0.87
N PHE A 23 -0.42 11.05 -1.11
CA PHE A 23 0.00 11.64 -2.38
C PHE A 23 1.51 11.59 -2.60
N SER A 24 2.32 11.69 -1.52
CA SER A 24 3.77 11.53 -1.61
C SER A 24 4.13 10.09 -2.02
N LYS A 25 3.48 9.08 -1.40
CA LYS A 25 3.64 7.66 -1.76
C LYS A 25 3.28 7.43 -3.24
N PHE A 26 2.08 7.82 -3.66
CA PHE A 26 1.66 7.71 -5.07
C PHE A 26 2.60 8.42 -6.03
N SER A 27 3.10 9.62 -5.68
CA SER A 27 4.05 10.34 -6.52
C SER A 27 5.34 9.56 -6.75
N LYS A 28 5.87 8.90 -5.72
CA LYS A 28 7.07 8.06 -5.82
C LYS A 28 6.80 6.83 -6.68
N GLU A 29 5.71 6.10 -6.43
CA GLU A 29 5.33 4.90 -7.18
C GLU A 29 5.09 5.20 -8.66
N ILE A 30 4.34 6.29 -8.96
CA ILE A 30 4.12 6.75 -10.32
C ILE A 30 5.44 7.09 -11.01
N THR A 31 6.34 7.81 -10.32
CA THR A 31 7.66 8.18 -10.87
C THR A 31 8.49 6.95 -11.16
N MET A 32 8.55 5.98 -10.25
CA MET A 32 9.31 4.73 -10.43
C MET A 32 8.72 3.89 -11.57
N CYS A 33 7.40 3.72 -11.60
CA CYS A 33 6.71 2.96 -12.62
C CYS A 33 6.91 3.57 -14.02
N ALA A 34 6.76 4.89 -14.14
CA ALA A 34 6.95 5.62 -15.40
C ALA A 34 8.41 5.55 -15.88
N LYS A 35 9.39 5.55 -14.95
CA LYS A 35 10.81 5.42 -15.26
C LYS A 35 11.18 4.01 -15.74
N ALA A 36 10.58 2.98 -15.13
CA ALA A 36 10.85 1.57 -15.45
C ALA A 36 10.24 1.11 -16.77
N SER A 37 9.01 1.54 -17.08
CA SER A 37 8.22 0.97 -18.19
C SER A 37 7.64 2.01 -19.15
N GLY A 38 8.05 3.28 -19.02
CA GLY A 38 7.61 4.37 -19.87
C GLY A 38 6.54 5.25 -19.22
N ALA A 39 6.56 6.55 -19.61
CA ALA A 39 5.72 7.60 -19.04
C ALA A 39 4.33 7.71 -19.69
N ASP A 40 4.04 6.90 -20.70
CA ASP A 40 2.77 6.90 -21.42
C ASP A 40 1.82 5.86 -20.80
N PRO A 41 0.70 6.28 -20.18
CA PRO A 41 -0.26 5.37 -19.56
C PRO A 41 -0.93 4.40 -20.56
N ASP A 42 -1.02 4.78 -21.83
CA ASP A 42 -1.64 3.92 -22.85
C ASP A 42 -0.76 2.69 -23.16
N ASN A 43 0.56 2.85 -23.01
CA ASN A 43 1.56 1.81 -23.23
C ASN A 43 2.09 1.18 -21.94
N ASN A 44 1.65 1.67 -20.75
CA ASN A 44 2.08 1.20 -19.45
C ASN A 44 0.87 0.89 -18.56
N SER A 45 0.41 -0.36 -18.61
CA SER A 45 -0.80 -0.81 -17.90
C SER A 45 -0.70 -0.59 -16.38
N ARG A 46 0.47 -0.86 -15.76
CA ARG A 46 0.69 -0.62 -14.34
C ARG A 46 0.58 0.87 -13.99
N LEU A 47 1.14 1.76 -14.83
CA LEU A 47 1.03 3.20 -14.64
C LEU A 47 -0.43 3.67 -14.73
N ARG A 48 -1.20 3.12 -15.65
CA ARG A 48 -2.63 3.42 -15.79
C ARG A 48 -3.41 3.09 -14.52
N VAL A 49 -3.18 1.93 -13.94
CA VAL A 49 -3.81 1.50 -12.69
C VAL A 49 -3.36 2.38 -11.51
N LEU A 50 -2.08 2.68 -11.37
CA LEU A 50 -1.57 3.59 -10.34
C LEU A 50 -2.20 4.99 -10.44
N ILE A 51 -2.39 5.50 -11.65
CA ILE A 51 -3.08 6.78 -11.88
C ILE A 51 -4.55 6.68 -11.45
N ALA A 52 -5.24 5.58 -11.74
CA ALA A 52 -6.61 5.36 -11.33
C ALA A 52 -6.71 5.32 -9.80
N SER A 53 -5.86 4.56 -9.12
CA SER A 53 -5.79 4.47 -7.65
C SER A 53 -5.50 5.84 -7.01
N ALA A 54 -4.54 6.60 -7.57
CA ALA A 54 -4.22 7.95 -7.08
C ALA A 54 -5.41 8.92 -7.23
N LYS A 55 -6.16 8.82 -8.36
CA LYS A 55 -7.39 9.62 -8.56
C LYS A 55 -8.48 9.23 -7.58
N SER A 56 -8.70 7.94 -7.34
CA SER A 56 -9.68 7.43 -6.37
C SER A 56 -9.35 7.91 -4.95
N ALA A 57 -8.05 8.00 -4.61
CA ALA A 57 -7.57 8.58 -3.36
C ALA A 57 -7.70 10.13 -3.29
N GLY A 58 -8.18 10.77 -4.37
CA GLY A 58 -8.37 12.22 -4.44
C GLY A 58 -7.12 13.03 -4.80
N MET A 59 -6.09 12.40 -5.38
CA MET A 59 -4.87 13.10 -5.81
C MET A 59 -5.16 14.02 -7.01
N PRO A 60 -4.77 15.30 -6.95
CA PRO A 60 -5.00 16.24 -8.05
C PRO A 60 -4.24 15.83 -9.33
N LYS A 61 -4.90 16.01 -10.48
CA LYS A 61 -4.32 15.69 -11.79
C LYS A 61 -2.94 16.34 -12.00
N ASP A 62 -2.79 17.61 -11.66
CA ASP A 62 -1.52 18.35 -11.80
C ASP A 62 -0.38 17.72 -10.99
N THR A 63 -0.69 17.02 -9.88
CA THR A 63 0.30 16.33 -9.05
C THR A 63 0.68 15.01 -9.70
N ILE A 64 -0.27 14.30 -10.30
CA ILE A 64 -0.03 13.08 -11.08
C ILE A 64 0.85 13.41 -12.30
N ASP A 65 0.50 14.43 -13.08
CA ASP A 65 1.24 14.84 -14.27
C ASP A 65 2.68 15.28 -13.91
N ARG A 66 2.87 15.95 -12.77
CA ARG A 66 4.21 16.28 -12.26
C ARG A 66 5.03 15.05 -11.88
N ALA A 67 4.41 14.03 -11.27
CA ALA A 67 5.08 12.79 -10.92
C ALA A 67 5.53 12.01 -12.18
N ILE A 68 4.69 11.95 -13.21
CA ILE A 68 5.04 11.36 -14.51
C ILE A 68 6.17 12.12 -15.19
N LYS A 69 6.07 13.46 -15.23
CA LYS A 69 7.10 14.32 -15.81
C LYS A 69 8.45 14.18 -15.10
N LYS A 70 8.43 14.05 -13.77
CA LYS A 70 9.62 13.82 -12.96
C LYS A 70 10.38 12.56 -13.37
N ALA A 71 9.69 11.52 -13.85
CA ALA A 71 10.31 10.29 -14.34
C ALA A 71 11.14 10.50 -15.61
N THR A 72 10.82 11.50 -16.43
CA THR A 72 11.52 11.81 -17.68
C THR A 72 12.66 12.82 -17.50
N ASP A 73 12.79 13.40 -16.32
CA ASP A 73 13.79 14.43 -16.02
C ASP A 73 15.14 13.75 -15.68
N LYS A 74 16.23 14.21 -16.32
CA LYS A 74 17.56 13.61 -16.19
C LYS A 74 18.22 13.87 -14.83
N ASP A 75 17.80 14.91 -14.13
CA ASP A 75 18.39 15.33 -12.84
C ASP A 75 17.65 14.74 -11.63
N THR A 76 16.69 13.82 -11.86
CA THR A 76 15.93 13.22 -10.77
C THR A 76 16.68 12.04 -10.17
N SER A 77 16.88 12.07 -8.84
CA SER A 77 17.41 10.95 -8.06
C SER A 77 16.57 9.67 -8.29
N ASP A 78 17.27 8.56 -8.47
CA ASP A 78 16.63 7.26 -8.66
C ASP A 78 16.12 6.74 -7.31
N TYR A 79 14.81 6.62 -7.18
CA TYR A 79 14.24 5.88 -6.06
C TYR A 79 14.53 4.38 -6.23
N LYS A 80 14.88 3.75 -5.12
CA LYS A 80 15.05 2.29 -5.01
C LYS A 80 14.07 1.74 -4.01
N GLU A 81 13.41 0.68 -4.38
CA GLU A 81 12.60 -0.10 -3.45
C GLU A 81 13.51 -0.91 -2.54
N VAL A 82 13.33 -0.77 -1.24
CA VAL A 82 14.06 -1.53 -0.22
C VAL A 82 13.08 -2.01 0.82
N THR A 83 13.11 -3.31 1.11
CA THR A 83 12.30 -3.91 2.16
C THR A 83 13.15 -4.15 3.41
N PHE A 84 12.66 -3.68 4.54
CA PHE A 84 13.23 -3.91 5.85
C PHE A 84 12.34 -4.84 6.65
N GLU A 85 12.95 -5.76 7.36
CA GLU A 85 12.27 -6.76 8.16
C GLU A 85 12.81 -6.74 9.58
N GLY A 86 11.93 -6.84 10.57
CA GLY A 86 12.34 -6.80 11.96
C GLY A 86 11.24 -7.18 12.93
N TYR A 87 11.61 -7.29 14.18
CA TYR A 87 10.66 -7.52 15.26
C TYR A 87 10.48 -6.24 16.06
N GLY A 88 9.25 -5.77 16.16
CA GLY A 88 8.83 -4.71 17.06
C GLY A 88 8.81 -5.21 18.53
N PRO A 89 8.40 -4.35 19.47
CA PRO A 89 8.18 -4.75 20.84
C PRO A 89 7.19 -5.93 20.92
N PHE A 90 7.30 -6.72 21.98
CA PHE A 90 6.46 -7.89 22.22
C PHE A 90 6.57 -9.01 21.17
N GLY A 91 7.60 -8.94 20.31
CA GLY A 91 7.86 -9.95 19.27
C GLY A 91 6.87 -9.91 18.11
N ILE A 92 6.30 -8.75 17.81
CA ILE A 92 5.50 -8.53 16.61
C ILE A 92 6.41 -8.45 15.39
N ALA A 93 6.14 -9.27 14.39
CA ALA A 93 6.83 -9.22 13.11
C ALA A 93 6.36 -8.00 12.31
N ILE A 94 7.30 -7.21 11.80
CA ILE A 94 7.01 -5.99 11.03
C ILE A 94 7.87 -6.00 9.76
N VAL A 95 7.21 -5.81 8.62
CA VAL A 95 7.84 -5.61 7.31
C VAL A 95 7.58 -4.17 6.88
N VAL A 96 8.64 -3.45 6.54
CA VAL A 96 8.58 -2.04 6.11
C VAL A 96 9.10 -1.95 4.68
N GLU A 97 8.23 -1.60 3.75
CA GLU A 97 8.60 -1.32 2.36
C GLU A 97 8.89 0.17 2.22
N THR A 98 9.93 0.48 1.48
CA THR A 98 10.40 1.86 1.29
C THR A 98 10.73 2.14 -0.17
N ALA A 99 10.57 3.41 -0.56
CA ALA A 99 11.04 3.97 -1.81
C ALA A 99 11.96 5.15 -1.50
N THR A 100 13.27 4.93 -1.61
CA THR A 100 14.27 5.91 -1.16
C THR A 100 15.31 6.22 -2.22
N ASP A 101 15.77 7.45 -2.21
CA ASP A 101 16.95 7.92 -2.97
C ASP A 101 18.26 7.82 -2.16
N ASN A 102 18.15 7.52 -0.85
CA ASN A 102 19.29 7.40 0.05
C ASN A 102 19.14 6.24 1.05
N ASN A 103 19.55 5.05 0.64
CA ASN A 103 19.43 3.85 1.45
C ASN A 103 20.13 3.95 2.82
N THR A 104 21.26 4.66 2.90
CA THR A 104 22.00 4.81 4.18
C THR A 104 21.18 5.59 5.21
N ARG A 105 20.52 6.67 4.78
CA ARG A 105 19.59 7.45 5.61
C ARG A 105 18.43 6.57 6.06
N THR A 106 17.79 5.89 5.13
CA THR A 106 16.57 5.10 5.41
C THR A 106 16.86 3.93 6.35
N VAL A 107 17.97 3.19 6.16
CA VAL A 107 18.40 2.12 7.08
C VAL A 107 18.60 2.66 8.49
N ALA A 108 19.25 3.83 8.64
CA ALA A 108 19.49 4.44 9.95
C ALA A 108 18.19 4.84 10.64
N ASN A 109 17.25 5.44 9.89
CA ASN A 109 15.94 5.83 10.39
C ASN A 109 15.14 4.62 10.86
N VAL A 110 14.94 3.63 9.97
CA VAL A 110 14.15 2.42 10.27
C VAL A 110 14.72 1.68 11.47
N ARG A 111 16.06 1.50 11.54
CA ARG A 111 16.72 0.90 12.71
C ARG A 111 16.47 1.68 13.98
N SER A 112 16.55 3.00 13.93
CA SER A 112 16.28 3.89 15.05
C SER A 112 14.85 3.74 15.57
N TYR A 113 13.86 3.63 14.67
CA TYR A 113 12.46 3.44 15.07
C TYR A 113 12.26 2.11 15.79
N PHE A 114 12.74 1.00 15.24
CA PHE A 114 12.68 -0.30 15.93
C PHE A 114 13.33 -0.21 17.32
N THR A 115 14.56 0.29 17.40
CA THR A 115 15.32 0.34 18.66
C THR A 115 14.65 1.21 19.71
N LYS A 116 14.10 2.37 19.32
CA LYS A 116 13.44 3.32 20.22
C LYS A 116 12.25 2.68 20.95
N PHE A 117 11.54 1.76 20.33
CA PHE A 117 10.38 1.08 20.90
C PHE A 117 10.68 -0.33 21.44
N GLY A 118 11.96 -0.69 21.58
CA GLY A 118 12.38 -1.96 22.16
C GLY A 118 12.34 -3.14 21.18
N GLY A 119 12.27 -2.85 19.88
CA GLY A 119 12.39 -3.82 18.80
C GLY A 119 13.79 -3.91 18.23
N SER A 120 13.94 -4.67 17.16
CA SER A 120 15.21 -4.84 16.45
C SER A 120 15.00 -5.03 14.96
N LEU A 121 15.83 -4.36 14.15
CA LEU A 121 15.90 -4.59 12.70
C LEU A 121 16.63 -5.91 12.45
N GLY A 122 16.02 -6.80 11.69
CA GLY A 122 16.57 -8.09 11.27
C GLY A 122 17.37 -8.01 9.97
N THR A 123 17.72 -9.17 9.45
CA THR A 123 18.31 -9.31 8.11
C THR A 123 17.21 -9.47 7.07
N SER A 124 17.47 -9.04 5.84
CA SER A 124 16.53 -9.23 4.74
C SER A 124 16.15 -10.72 4.58
N GLY A 125 14.87 -11.00 4.41
CA GLY A 125 14.33 -12.36 4.29
C GLY A 125 14.05 -13.09 5.62
N CYS A 126 14.35 -12.48 6.77
CA CYS A 126 14.14 -13.15 8.06
C CYS A 126 12.67 -13.37 8.43
N LEU A 127 11.75 -12.64 7.80
CA LEU A 127 10.31 -12.76 7.99
C LEU A 127 9.57 -13.32 6.77
N SER A 128 10.27 -13.77 5.74
CA SER A 128 9.67 -14.25 4.49
C SER A 128 8.69 -15.39 4.68
N PHE A 129 8.88 -16.21 5.73
CA PHE A 129 7.99 -17.33 6.06
C PHE A 129 6.73 -16.91 6.84
N LEU A 130 6.72 -15.71 7.42
CA LEU A 130 5.59 -15.18 8.20
C LEU A 130 4.59 -14.40 7.36
N PHE A 131 4.95 -14.00 6.17
CA PHE A 131 4.11 -13.20 5.30
C PHE A 131 4.03 -13.80 3.90
N THR A 132 2.82 -13.94 3.39
CA THR A 132 2.58 -14.29 1.98
C THR A 132 2.34 -13.01 1.20
N ARG A 133 3.08 -12.82 0.10
CA ARG A 133 2.86 -11.70 -0.81
C ARG A 133 1.72 -12.03 -1.76
N LYS A 134 0.78 -11.12 -1.94
CA LYS A 134 -0.38 -11.24 -2.83
C LYS A 134 -0.52 -10.03 -3.74
N ALA A 135 -1.03 -10.25 -4.94
CA ALA A 135 -1.60 -9.21 -5.79
C ALA A 135 -3.05 -8.99 -5.34
N VAL A 136 -3.45 -7.73 -5.20
CA VAL A 136 -4.80 -7.36 -4.76
C VAL A 136 -5.40 -6.39 -5.75
N PHE A 137 -6.60 -6.70 -6.22
CA PHE A 137 -7.40 -5.83 -7.07
C PHE A 137 -8.71 -5.52 -6.37
N THR A 138 -9.04 -4.24 -6.25
CA THR A 138 -10.36 -3.79 -5.85
C THR A 138 -11.05 -3.18 -7.06
N VAL A 139 -12.20 -3.72 -7.42
CA VAL A 139 -12.99 -3.29 -8.58
C VAL A 139 -14.41 -2.92 -8.14
N LYS A 140 -15.09 -2.07 -8.90
CA LYS A 140 -16.52 -1.82 -8.68
C LYS A 140 -17.34 -3.06 -9.01
N ALA A 141 -18.23 -3.44 -8.10
CA ALA A 141 -19.18 -4.53 -8.36
C ALA A 141 -20.17 -4.12 -9.45
N LYS A 142 -20.50 -5.07 -10.33
CA LYS A 142 -21.52 -4.89 -11.34
C LYS A 142 -22.87 -5.34 -10.80
N ASP A 143 -23.94 -4.69 -11.28
CA ASP A 143 -25.29 -5.07 -10.91
C ASP A 143 -25.59 -6.51 -11.35
N GLY A 144 -26.10 -7.30 -10.41
CA GLY A 144 -26.49 -8.68 -10.68
C GLY A 144 -25.36 -9.67 -10.89
N ILE A 145 -24.11 -9.33 -10.48
CA ILE A 145 -22.97 -10.23 -10.58
C ILE A 145 -23.17 -11.45 -9.68
N ASP A 146 -22.95 -12.62 -10.22
CA ASP A 146 -22.87 -13.87 -9.46
C ASP A 146 -21.43 -14.07 -8.98
N MET A 147 -21.26 -14.09 -7.65
CA MET A 147 -19.93 -14.18 -7.02
C MET A 147 -19.32 -15.57 -7.21
N ASP A 148 -20.13 -16.62 -7.18
CA ASP A 148 -19.66 -18.00 -7.35
C ASP A 148 -19.17 -18.24 -8.79
N GLU A 149 -19.89 -17.69 -9.80
CA GLU A 149 -19.47 -17.74 -11.19
C GLU A 149 -18.19 -16.94 -11.42
N LEU A 150 -18.10 -15.72 -10.86
CA LEU A 150 -16.92 -14.87 -10.94
C LEU A 150 -15.70 -15.53 -10.30
N GLU A 151 -15.87 -16.18 -9.15
CA GLU A 151 -14.77 -16.87 -8.46
C GLU A 151 -14.24 -18.02 -9.33
N LEU A 152 -15.13 -18.83 -9.91
CA LEU A 152 -14.75 -19.91 -10.82
C LEU A 152 -13.96 -19.41 -12.04
N GLU A 153 -14.39 -18.30 -12.65
CA GLU A 153 -13.68 -17.70 -13.77
C GLU A 153 -12.30 -17.17 -13.38
N LEU A 154 -12.20 -16.53 -12.22
CA LEU A 154 -10.97 -15.89 -11.77
C LEU A 154 -9.90 -16.88 -11.29
N ILE A 155 -10.25 -18.11 -10.93
CA ILE A 155 -9.28 -19.16 -10.59
C ILE A 155 -8.27 -19.39 -11.72
N ASP A 156 -8.74 -19.40 -12.97
CA ASP A 156 -7.87 -19.57 -14.16
C ASP A 156 -6.89 -18.40 -14.35
N PHE A 157 -7.17 -17.26 -13.73
CA PHE A 157 -6.32 -16.06 -13.74
C PHE A 157 -5.49 -15.89 -12.47
N GLY A 158 -5.46 -16.93 -11.61
CA GLY A 158 -4.62 -17.00 -10.41
C GLY A 158 -5.17 -16.25 -9.20
N VAL A 159 -6.46 -15.98 -9.16
CA VAL A 159 -7.17 -15.50 -7.98
C VAL A 159 -7.47 -16.69 -7.08
N ASP A 160 -7.18 -16.56 -5.80
CA ASP A 160 -7.40 -17.58 -4.79
C ASP A 160 -8.41 -17.17 -3.71
N GLU A 161 -8.70 -15.87 -3.57
CA GLU A 161 -9.72 -15.37 -2.64
C GLU A 161 -10.47 -14.19 -3.26
N LEU A 162 -11.78 -14.14 -3.03
CA LEU A 162 -12.67 -13.11 -3.55
C LEU A 162 -13.64 -12.64 -2.45
N TYR A 163 -13.69 -11.33 -2.21
CA TYR A 163 -14.58 -10.73 -1.22
C TYR A 163 -15.41 -9.62 -1.84
N LYS A 164 -16.71 -9.59 -1.52
CA LYS A 164 -17.62 -8.51 -1.90
C LYS A 164 -17.89 -7.62 -0.70
N ASP A 165 -17.70 -6.34 -0.87
CA ASP A 165 -18.11 -5.31 0.06
C ASP A 165 -19.40 -4.66 -0.46
N ASP A 166 -20.50 -4.89 0.28
CA ASP A 166 -21.81 -4.37 -0.10
C ASP A 166 -21.98 -2.88 0.28
N GLU A 167 -21.20 -2.34 1.23
CA GLU A 167 -21.29 -0.93 1.64
C GLU A 167 -20.66 -0.04 0.56
N ASP A 168 -19.46 -0.36 0.11
CA ASP A 168 -18.74 0.38 -0.93
C ASP A 168 -19.09 -0.08 -2.34
N ASN A 169 -19.87 -1.16 -2.47
CA ASN A 169 -20.21 -1.84 -3.72
C ASN A 169 -18.94 -2.19 -4.52
N THR A 170 -18.00 -2.85 -3.87
CA THR A 170 -16.73 -3.29 -4.47
C THR A 170 -16.51 -4.78 -4.31
N ILE A 171 -15.63 -5.31 -5.16
CA ILE A 171 -15.13 -6.68 -5.09
C ILE A 171 -13.62 -6.59 -4.96
N THR A 172 -13.05 -7.28 -3.96
CA THR A 172 -11.62 -7.39 -3.75
C THR A 172 -11.17 -8.81 -4.07
N ALA A 173 -10.24 -8.93 -5.01
CA ALA A 173 -9.66 -10.18 -5.46
C ALA A 173 -8.19 -10.27 -5.02
N TYR A 174 -7.83 -11.38 -4.39
CA TYR A 174 -6.46 -11.71 -4.00
C TYR A 174 -5.94 -12.85 -4.88
N GLY A 175 -4.71 -12.72 -5.33
CA GLY A 175 -4.09 -13.74 -6.16
C GLY A 175 -2.56 -13.76 -6.01
N GLU A 176 -1.92 -14.72 -6.70
CA GLU A 176 -0.46 -14.82 -6.68
C GLU A 176 0.18 -13.57 -7.35
N PRO A 177 1.34 -13.09 -6.84
CA PRO A 177 1.98 -11.88 -7.37
C PRO A 177 2.31 -11.96 -8.86
N ASP A 178 2.65 -13.15 -9.35
CA ASP A 178 3.01 -13.39 -10.75
C ASP A 178 1.80 -13.32 -11.69
N CYS A 179 0.59 -13.44 -11.14
CA CYS A 179 -0.68 -13.36 -11.89
C CYS A 179 -1.22 -11.92 -12.01
N TYR A 180 -0.52 -10.92 -11.44
CA TYR A 180 -0.97 -9.51 -11.47
C TYR A 180 -1.40 -9.03 -12.87
N ALA A 181 -0.58 -9.31 -13.89
CA ALA A 181 -0.88 -8.87 -15.26
C ALA A 181 -2.11 -9.58 -15.85
N GLN A 182 -2.31 -10.86 -15.54
CA GLN A 182 -3.45 -11.65 -15.99
C GLN A 182 -4.74 -11.20 -15.32
N MET A 183 -4.70 -10.94 -13.99
CA MET A 183 -5.83 -10.38 -13.24
C MET A 183 -6.23 -9.01 -13.80
N GLN A 184 -5.25 -8.13 -14.02
CA GLN A 184 -5.49 -6.82 -14.61
C GLN A 184 -6.18 -6.93 -15.98
N GLN A 185 -5.64 -7.79 -16.88
CA GLN A 185 -6.19 -8.01 -18.20
C GLN A 185 -7.63 -8.50 -18.12
N TYR A 186 -7.92 -9.49 -17.25
CA TYR A 186 -9.27 -9.99 -17.07
C TYR A 186 -10.25 -8.89 -16.68
N PHE A 187 -9.92 -8.07 -15.68
CA PHE A 187 -10.81 -7.00 -15.23
C PHE A 187 -11.01 -5.92 -16.28
N GLU A 188 -9.97 -5.55 -17.04
CA GLU A 188 -10.07 -4.56 -18.12
C GLU A 188 -10.93 -5.10 -19.29
N GLU A 189 -10.67 -6.34 -19.75
CA GLU A 189 -11.39 -6.95 -20.88
C GLU A 189 -12.87 -7.21 -20.56
N ASN A 190 -13.17 -7.57 -19.32
CA ASN A 190 -14.55 -7.74 -18.86
C ASN A 190 -15.20 -6.43 -18.42
N GLY A 191 -14.55 -5.28 -18.59
CA GLY A 191 -15.14 -3.95 -18.35
C GLY A 191 -15.45 -3.68 -16.88
N PHE A 192 -14.62 -4.18 -15.95
CA PHE A 192 -14.66 -3.77 -14.56
C PHE A 192 -13.93 -2.43 -14.38
N GLU A 193 -14.49 -1.56 -13.56
CA GLU A 193 -13.80 -0.35 -13.13
C GLU A 193 -12.82 -0.71 -12.01
N ILE A 194 -11.51 -0.64 -12.28
CA ILE A 194 -10.48 -0.90 -11.29
C ILE A 194 -10.36 0.35 -10.39
N VAL A 195 -10.68 0.17 -9.10
CA VAL A 195 -10.55 1.21 -8.07
C VAL A 195 -9.12 1.29 -7.57
N SER A 196 -8.51 0.13 -7.28
CA SER A 196 -7.11 0.02 -6.89
C SER A 196 -6.52 -1.32 -7.31
N ALA A 197 -5.21 -1.36 -7.53
CA ALA A 197 -4.47 -2.59 -7.66
C ALA A 197 -3.06 -2.41 -7.09
N GLU A 198 -2.69 -3.30 -6.18
CA GLU A 198 -1.44 -3.22 -5.42
C GLU A 198 -0.92 -4.59 -5.04
N PHE A 199 0.30 -4.63 -4.51
CA PHE A 199 0.82 -5.80 -3.82
C PHE A 199 0.68 -5.60 -2.33
N THR A 200 0.25 -6.64 -1.64
CA THR A 200 0.16 -6.67 -0.18
C THR A 200 0.94 -7.83 0.41
N ARG A 201 1.10 -7.84 1.73
CA ARG A 201 1.66 -8.95 2.48
C ARG A 201 0.67 -9.35 3.57
N ILE A 202 0.21 -10.58 3.50
CA ILE A 202 -0.75 -11.16 4.45
C ILE A 202 0.04 -11.99 5.46
N PRO A 203 -0.13 -11.76 6.78
CA PRO A 203 0.52 -12.57 7.79
C PRO A 203 -0.08 -13.99 7.81
N ASN A 204 0.79 -15.01 7.78
CA ASN A 204 0.39 -16.42 7.85
C ASN A 204 -0.01 -16.83 9.28
N ASP A 205 0.46 -16.08 10.27
CA ASP A 205 0.13 -16.25 11.69
C ASP A 205 0.01 -14.88 12.35
N THR A 206 -1.03 -14.71 13.15
CA THR A 206 -1.32 -13.45 13.85
C THR A 206 -1.04 -13.59 15.34
N LYS A 207 -0.68 -12.49 15.99
CA LYS A 207 -0.37 -12.44 17.42
C LYS A 207 -1.30 -11.48 18.14
N GLU A 208 -1.96 -11.98 19.18
CA GLU A 208 -2.78 -11.16 20.08
C GLU A 208 -1.90 -10.27 20.95
N VAL A 209 -2.34 -9.06 21.18
CA VAL A 209 -1.68 -8.07 22.03
C VAL A 209 -2.68 -7.46 22.99
N THR A 210 -2.21 -7.03 24.18
CA THR A 210 -3.05 -6.29 25.12
C THR A 210 -3.24 -4.85 24.65
N ALA A 211 -4.26 -4.14 25.15
CA ALA A 211 -4.51 -2.73 24.83
C ALA A 211 -3.27 -1.84 25.12
N GLU A 212 -2.55 -2.08 26.22
CA GLU A 212 -1.32 -1.33 26.56
C GLU A 212 -0.18 -1.62 25.55
N GLN A 213 -0.07 -2.87 25.11
CA GLN A 213 0.90 -3.26 24.09
C GLN A 213 0.54 -2.64 22.74
N ARG A 214 -0.75 -2.62 22.39
CA ARG A 214 -1.25 -2.01 21.16
C ARG A 214 -0.90 -0.52 21.12
N GLU A 215 -1.10 0.22 22.19
CA GLU A 215 -0.74 1.65 22.24
C GLU A 215 0.76 1.89 21.96
N THR A 216 1.63 1.00 22.43
CA THR A 216 3.08 1.09 22.16
C THR A 216 3.40 0.77 20.72
N LEU A 217 2.73 -0.24 20.15
CA LEU A 217 2.89 -0.64 18.76
C LEU A 217 2.37 0.43 17.79
N ASP A 218 1.21 1.03 18.08
CA ASP A 218 0.64 2.11 17.26
C ASP A 218 1.60 3.30 17.19
N LYS A 219 2.25 3.68 18.30
CA LYS A 219 3.29 4.72 18.29
C LYS A 219 4.50 4.37 17.41
N LEU A 220 4.87 3.09 17.32
CA LEU A 220 5.92 2.64 16.41
C LEU A 220 5.44 2.68 14.95
N LEU A 221 4.23 2.19 14.67
CA LEU A 221 3.65 2.20 13.34
C LEU A 221 3.47 3.64 12.82
N ASP A 222 3.01 4.56 13.69
CA ASP A 222 2.93 5.99 13.37
C ASP A 222 4.30 6.58 12.99
N LYS A 223 5.39 6.11 13.64
CA LYS A 223 6.75 6.57 13.30
C LYS A 223 7.20 6.10 11.91
N PHE A 224 6.85 4.89 11.53
CA PHE A 224 7.09 4.43 10.15
C PHE A 224 6.24 5.22 9.16
N ASP A 225 4.97 5.46 9.48
CA ASP A 225 4.08 6.23 8.62
C ASP A 225 4.50 7.70 8.47
N GLU A 226 5.17 8.28 9.47
CA GLU A 226 5.71 9.64 9.41
C GLU A 226 6.94 9.77 8.51
N ASP A 227 7.65 8.69 8.19
CA ASP A 227 8.84 8.72 7.35
C ASP A 227 8.45 8.77 5.86
N ASP A 228 8.91 9.79 5.16
CA ASP A 228 8.60 9.99 3.75
C ASP A 228 9.15 8.88 2.84
N ASP A 229 10.17 8.14 3.28
CA ASP A 229 10.74 7.04 2.51
C ASP A 229 9.92 5.75 2.66
N VAL A 230 9.08 5.62 3.69
CA VAL A 230 8.24 4.44 3.91
C VAL A 230 7.01 4.49 2.98
N THR A 231 6.80 3.42 2.24
CA THR A 231 5.63 3.24 1.38
C THR A 231 4.56 2.38 2.04
N ASN A 232 4.93 1.23 2.58
CA ASN A 232 3.99 0.32 3.25
C ASN A 232 4.61 -0.28 4.51
N VAL A 233 3.74 -0.55 5.50
CA VAL A 233 4.09 -1.26 6.72
C VAL A 233 3.11 -2.41 6.92
N TYR A 234 3.64 -3.62 7.09
CA TYR A 234 2.86 -4.82 7.35
C TYR A 234 3.27 -5.40 8.69
N HIS A 235 2.32 -5.93 9.42
CA HIS A 235 2.55 -6.53 10.74
C HIS A 235 1.64 -7.73 10.98
N ASN A 236 2.01 -8.56 11.93
CA ASN A 236 1.23 -9.73 12.31
C ASN A 236 0.42 -9.55 13.60
N ILE A 237 0.06 -8.31 13.95
CA ILE A 237 -0.88 -8.06 15.04
C ILE A 237 -2.24 -8.60 14.61
N LYS A 238 -2.91 -9.36 15.49
CA LYS A 238 -4.29 -9.76 15.26
C LYS A 238 -5.17 -8.53 15.38
N GLU A 239 -5.89 -8.20 14.31
CA GLU A 239 -6.91 -7.16 14.34
C GLU A 239 -8.14 -7.71 15.05
N ASP A 240 -8.80 -6.86 15.87
CA ASP A 240 -10.07 -7.21 16.48
C ASP A 240 -11.13 -7.26 15.36
N GLU A 241 -11.86 -8.37 15.26
CA GLU A 241 -13.03 -8.45 14.39
C GLU A 241 -14.08 -7.46 14.92
N GLU A 242 -14.35 -6.38 14.19
CA GLU A 242 -15.46 -5.46 14.47
C GLU A 242 -16.81 -6.08 14.13
#